data_cc9992230587703cf796088072949dce
#
_entry.id   cc9992230587703cf796088072949dce
#
_cell.length_a   1.000
_cell.length_b   1.000
_cell.length_c   1.000
_cell.angle_alpha   90.00
_cell.angle_beta   90.00
_cell.angle_gamma   90.00
#
_symmetry.space_group_name_H-M   'P 1'
#
loop_
_entity.id
_entity.type
_entity.pdbx_description
1 polymer ?
#
loop_
_entity_poly.entity_id
_entity_poly.type
_entity_poly.pdbx_seq_one_letter_code
_entity_poly.pdbx_strand_id
1 'polypeptide(L)'
;MWPILTPLFIVFGIMLTGFVMQKSRILPIDTDNVLNQYVYYIAFPAIMLIVLAETPIEQIANWGFIAGYGVAMAIIYLLTTLLSLWRDKNKRDIAAIRSLNTTFGNTSFIGIPLMMMLYPGDQLALAAAAIASLLSVTVFAIVLAQLALYQGQTQSALKTVTLALLQNPIIIGSLIGVGISASHIELYPPISGIIRQFGMTSSPCALFAIGMVLCKANQQQGRNANHKSSTATELAMLNLFKLLLQPLVVYLLFRAFGVGNELLKMGVILAALPTAASVYLLSHRYQVNATVSAQNISLGIVLSFAVLPLLDQLL
;
A
#
# COMPACT_ATOMS: atom_id res chain seq x y z
N MET A 1 -21.16 -14.53 -11.91
CA MET A 1 -20.54 -14.18 -10.61
C MET A 1 -19.52 -13.09 -10.88
N TRP A 2 -19.44 -12.09 -10.05
CA TRP A 2 -18.51 -10.96 -10.24
C TRP A 2 -17.07 -11.46 -10.08
N PRO A 3 -16.20 -11.29 -11.10
CA PRO A 3 -14.85 -11.88 -11.08
C PRO A 3 -14.02 -11.49 -9.86
N ILE A 4 -14.20 -10.26 -9.38
CA ILE A 4 -13.45 -9.71 -8.24
C ILE A 4 -13.93 -10.25 -6.87
N LEU A 5 -15.16 -10.76 -6.75
CA LEU A 5 -15.66 -11.20 -5.44
C LEU A 5 -14.90 -12.39 -4.88
N THR A 6 -14.57 -13.37 -5.72
CA THR A 6 -13.81 -14.57 -5.28
C THR A 6 -12.43 -14.17 -4.72
N PRO A 7 -11.59 -13.40 -5.44
CA PRO A 7 -10.33 -12.87 -4.89
C PRO A 7 -10.51 -12.09 -3.58
N LEU A 8 -11.53 -11.22 -3.51
CA LEU A 8 -11.79 -10.47 -2.28
C LEU A 8 -12.17 -11.37 -1.11
N PHE A 9 -13.04 -12.37 -1.31
CA PHE A 9 -13.35 -13.34 -0.26
C PHE A 9 -12.11 -14.09 0.23
N ILE A 10 -11.19 -14.45 -0.67
CA ILE A 10 -9.93 -15.11 -0.28
C ILE A 10 -9.07 -14.14 0.54
N VAL A 11 -8.86 -12.92 0.06
CA VAL A 11 -8.08 -11.88 0.77
C VAL A 11 -8.62 -11.66 2.17
N PHE A 12 -9.91 -11.38 2.29
CA PHE A 12 -10.53 -11.11 3.59
C PHE A 12 -10.68 -12.36 4.45
N GLY A 13 -10.86 -13.53 3.85
CA GLY A 13 -10.87 -14.81 4.56
C GLY A 13 -9.54 -15.10 5.25
N ILE A 14 -8.42 -14.86 4.56
CA ILE A 14 -7.08 -14.99 5.16
C ILE A 14 -6.88 -13.96 6.28
N MET A 15 -7.29 -12.70 6.05
CA MET A 15 -7.23 -11.67 7.09
C MET A 15 -8.10 -12.02 8.31
N LEU A 16 -9.32 -12.52 8.09
CA LEU A 16 -10.21 -12.95 9.16
C LEU A 16 -9.59 -14.12 9.95
N THR A 17 -8.95 -15.06 9.28
CA THR A 17 -8.23 -16.16 9.93
C THR A 17 -7.12 -15.61 10.86
N GLY A 18 -6.31 -14.66 10.37
CA GLY A 18 -5.29 -13.99 11.19
C GLY A 18 -5.89 -13.26 12.40
N PHE A 19 -7.02 -12.56 12.20
CA PHE A 19 -7.76 -11.88 13.26
C PHE A 19 -8.25 -12.87 14.35
N VAL A 20 -8.84 -13.98 13.95
CA VAL A 20 -9.34 -15.04 14.85
C VAL A 20 -8.18 -15.68 15.61
N MET A 21 -7.07 -16.01 14.95
CA MET A 21 -5.89 -16.58 15.60
C MET A 21 -5.29 -15.65 16.66
N GLN A 22 -5.24 -14.34 16.38
CA GLN A 22 -4.79 -13.34 17.35
C GLN A 22 -5.77 -13.22 18.53
N LYS A 23 -7.08 -13.23 18.25
CA LYS A 23 -8.11 -13.14 19.28
C LYS A 23 -8.13 -14.36 20.21
N SER A 24 -7.97 -15.56 19.64
CA SER A 24 -7.95 -16.83 20.37
C SER A 24 -6.65 -17.10 21.15
N ARG A 25 -5.60 -16.29 20.92
CA ARG A 25 -4.28 -16.44 21.54
C ARG A 25 -3.63 -17.80 21.34
N ILE A 26 -3.95 -18.49 20.26
CA ILE A 26 -3.34 -19.79 19.88
C ILE A 26 -1.88 -19.58 19.48
N LEU A 27 -1.60 -18.47 18.78
CA LEU A 27 -0.26 -18.09 18.38
C LEU A 27 0.37 -17.11 19.39
N PRO A 28 1.72 -17.08 19.47
CA PRO A 28 2.44 -16.09 20.29
C PRO A 28 2.01 -14.65 19.96
N ILE A 29 2.05 -13.78 20.97
CA ILE A 29 1.57 -12.40 20.85
C ILE A 29 2.30 -11.61 19.75
N ASP A 30 3.57 -11.90 19.50
CA ASP A 30 4.41 -11.19 18.54
C ASP A 30 4.49 -11.84 17.16
N THR A 31 3.64 -12.83 16.87
CA THR A 31 3.63 -13.54 15.57
C THR A 31 3.40 -12.59 14.39
N ASP A 32 2.56 -11.58 14.53
CA ASP A 32 2.36 -10.55 13.52
C ASP A 32 3.65 -9.78 13.19
N ASN A 33 4.47 -9.43 14.20
CA ASN A 33 5.75 -8.77 13.99
C ASN A 33 6.74 -9.67 13.25
N VAL A 34 6.82 -10.94 13.63
CA VAL A 34 7.69 -11.93 12.98
C VAL A 34 7.28 -12.14 11.51
N LEU A 35 5.98 -12.30 11.25
CA LEU A 35 5.46 -12.44 9.89
C LEU A 35 5.68 -11.17 9.07
N ASN A 36 5.45 -9.99 9.64
CA ASN A 36 5.69 -8.73 8.95
C ASN A 36 7.17 -8.54 8.59
N GLN A 37 8.10 -8.91 9.49
CA GLN A 37 9.53 -8.87 9.20
C GLN A 37 9.91 -9.87 8.09
N TYR A 38 9.44 -11.11 8.16
CA TYR A 38 9.66 -12.10 7.13
C TYR A 38 9.15 -11.62 5.76
N VAL A 39 7.95 -11.10 5.71
CA VAL A 39 7.33 -10.59 4.48
C VAL A 39 8.13 -9.41 3.95
N TYR A 40 8.50 -8.47 4.81
CA TYR A 40 9.19 -7.24 4.42
C TYR A 40 10.63 -7.48 3.95
N TYR A 41 11.39 -8.35 4.63
CA TYR A 41 12.81 -8.55 4.33
C TYR A 41 13.08 -9.69 3.34
N ILE A 42 12.16 -10.64 3.20
CA ILE A 42 12.37 -11.84 2.38
C ILE A 42 11.33 -11.97 1.28
N ALA A 43 10.05 -12.10 1.64
CA ALA A 43 9.03 -12.51 0.69
C ALA A 43 8.69 -11.40 -0.35
N PHE A 44 8.54 -10.13 0.07
CA PHE A 44 8.30 -9.02 -0.86
C PHE A 44 9.50 -8.71 -1.76
N PRO A 45 10.73 -8.60 -1.28
CA PRO A 45 11.87 -8.45 -2.18
C PRO A 45 11.97 -9.58 -3.20
N ALA A 46 11.69 -10.83 -2.79
CA ALA A 46 11.73 -11.97 -3.68
C ALA A 46 10.64 -11.89 -4.78
N ILE A 47 9.39 -11.58 -4.42
CA ILE A 47 8.33 -11.46 -5.44
C ILE A 47 8.57 -10.28 -6.38
N MET A 48 9.04 -9.14 -5.86
CA MET A 48 9.36 -7.98 -6.68
C MET A 48 10.49 -8.27 -7.65
N LEU A 49 11.55 -8.93 -7.18
CA LEU A 49 12.68 -9.30 -8.00
C LEU A 49 12.23 -10.21 -9.15
N ILE A 50 11.56 -11.32 -8.85
CA ILE A 50 11.23 -12.32 -9.87
C ILE A 50 10.21 -11.78 -10.88
N VAL A 51 9.20 -11.07 -10.41
CA VAL A 51 8.17 -10.49 -11.28
C VAL A 51 8.78 -9.48 -12.25
N LEU A 52 9.58 -8.54 -11.74
CA LEU A 52 10.19 -7.52 -12.58
C LEU A 52 11.32 -8.07 -13.47
N ALA A 53 12.03 -9.11 -13.02
CA ALA A 53 13.04 -9.77 -13.84
C ALA A 53 12.43 -10.50 -15.06
N GLU A 54 11.22 -11.04 -14.93
CA GLU A 54 10.52 -11.78 -15.97
C GLU A 54 9.57 -10.91 -16.82
N THR A 55 9.29 -9.66 -16.38
CA THR A 55 8.47 -8.72 -17.15
C THR A 55 9.35 -7.95 -18.14
N PRO A 56 9.01 -7.90 -19.45
CA PRO A 56 9.75 -7.11 -20.43
C PRO A 56 9.88 -5.65 -19.99
N ILE A 57 11.09 -5.09 -20.18
CA ILE A 57 11.39 -3.72 -19.72
C ILE A 57 10.46 -2.68 -20.35
N GLU A 58 10.00 -2.90 -21.58
CA GLU A 58 9.05 -2.03 -22.30
C GLU A 58 7.69 -1.97 -21.60
N GLN A 59 7.27 -3.05 -20.95
CA GLN A 59 6.03 -3.11 -20.17
C GLN A 59 6.20 -2.44 -18.81
N ILE A 60 7.37 -2.63 -18.17
CA ILE A 60 7.69 -1.95 -16.89
C ILE A 60 7.80 -0.44 -17.12
N ALA A 61 8.47 -0.02 -18.19
CA ALA A 61 8.69 1.38 -18.54
C ALA A 61 7.46 2.04 -19.20
N ASN A 62 6.24 1.66 -18.78
CA ASN A 62 5.04 2.36 -19.24
C ASN A 62 4.94 3.74 -18.58
N TRP A 63 5.53 4.76 -19.24
CA TRP A 63 5.60 6.12 -18.73
C TRP A 63 4.24 6.75 -18.51
N GLY A 64 3.22 6.38 -19.29
CA GLY A 64 1.84 6.84 -19.08
C GLY A 64 1.29 6.37 -17.74
N PHE A 65 1.52 5.10 -17.38
CA PHE A 65 1.14 4.53 -16.10
C PHE A 65 1.92 5.16 -14.94
N ILE A 66 3.26 5.21 -15.05
CA ILE A 66 4.13 5.75 -13.99
C ILE A 66 3.80 7.22 -13.71
N ALA A 67 3.75 8.04 -14.76
CA ALA A 67 3.46 9.46 -14.64
C ALA A 67 2.01 9.71 -14.17
N GLY A 68 1.04 9.02 -14.77
CA GLY A 68 -0.38 9.17 -14.41
C GLY A 68 -0.64 8.81 -12.96
N TYR A 69 -0.11 7.67 -12.49
CA TYR A 69 -0.27 7.24 -11.11
C TYR A 69 0.46 8.17 -10.13
N GLY A 70 1.72 8.55 -10.45
CA GLY A 70 2.53 9.47 -9.63
C GLY A 70 1.93 10.87 -9.52
N VAL A 71 1.47 11.44 -10.64
CA VAL A 71 0.79 12.75 -10.68
C VAL A 71 -0.52 12.70 -9.91
N ALA A 72 -1.30 11.62 -10.05
CA ALA A 72 -2.54 11.43 -9.27
C ALA A 72 -2.25 11.44 -7.76
N MET A 73 -1.23 10.70 -7.32
CA MET A 73 -0.81 10.70 -5.91
C MET A 73 -0.38 12.10 -5.46
N ALA A 74 0.38 12.84 -6.28
CA ALA A 74 0.80 14.19 -5.96
C ALA A 74 -0.38 15.16 -5.84
N ILE A 75 -1.37 15.09 -6.75
CA ILE A 75 -2.59 15.89 -6.70
C ILE A 75 -3.36 15.62 -5.39
N ILE A 76 -3.62 14.36 -5.07
CA ILE A 76 -4.36 13.99 -3.84
C ILE A 76 -3.58 14.39 -2.59
N TYR A 77 -2.26 14.18 -2.60
CA TYR A 77 -1.39 14.60 -1.51
C TYR A 77 -1.47 16.12 -1.26
N LEU A 78 -1.28 16.92 -2.30
CA LEU A 78 -1.33 18.37 -2.21
C LEU A 78 -2.73 18.87 -1.81
N LEU A 79 -3.78 18.34 -2.40
CA LEU A 79 -5.16 18.69 -2.08
C LEU A 79 -5.49 18.42 -0.61
N THR A 80 -5.12 17.24 -0.11
CA THR A 80 -5.33 16.88 1.30
C THR A 80 -4.50 17.75 2.23
N THR A 81 -3.23 18.03 1.86
CA THR A 81 -2.35 18.92 2.63
C THR A 81 -2.94 20.32 2.74
N LEU A 82 -3.35 20.93 1.62
CA LEU A 82 -3.92 22.28 1.59
C LEU A 82 -5.20 22.37 2.41
N LEU A 83 -6.13 21.41 2.24
CA LEU A 83 -7.36 21.36 3.01
C LEU A 83 -7.09 21.17 4.50
N SER A 84 -6.12 20.34 4.87
CA SER A 84 -5.74 20.12 6.26
C SER A 84 -5.13 21.35 6.91
N LEU A 85 -4.23 22.06 6.21
CA LEU A 85 -3.62 23.30 6.68
C LEU A 85 -4.65 24.42 6.84
N TRP A 86 -5.62 24.50 5.93
CA TRP A 86 -6.72 25.47 6.02
C TRP A 86 -7.61 25.20 7.24
N ARG A 87 -7.94 23.91 7.49
CA ARG A 87 -8.82 23.51 8.60
C ARG A 87 -8.17 23.65 9.97
N ASP A 88 -6.91 23.23 10.12
CA ASP A 88 -6.25 23.10 11.42
C ASP A 88 -5.15 24.16 11.67
N LYS A 89 -5.26 25.32 11.05
CA LYS A 89 -4.36 26.48 11.29
C LYS A 89 -2.87 26.11 11.30
N ASN A 90 -2.39 25.56 10.19
CA ASN A 90 -0.97 25.25 9.95
C ASN A 90 -0.34 24.12 10.79
N LYS A 91 -1.12 23.17 11.29
CA LYS A 91 -0.57 21.95 11.89
C LYS A 91 -0.01 21.04 10.78
N ARG A 92 1.25 21.25 10.43
CA ARG A 92 1.94 20.59 9.30
C ARG A 92 2.11 19.10 9.50
N ASP A 93 2.37 18.65 10.71
CA ASP A 93 2.50 17.24 11.11
C ASP A 93 1.20 16.46 10.89
N ILE A 94 0.06 17.05 11.32
CA ILE A 94 -1.26 16.47 11.10
C ILE A 94 -1.60 16.42 9.61
N ALA A 95 -1.28 17.50 8.86
CA ALA A 95 -1.50 17.55 7.43
C ALA A 95 -0.71 16.45 6.70
N ALA A 96 0.56 16.23 7.06
CA ALA A 96 1.41 15.19 6.47
C ALA A 96 0.82 13.77 6.71
N ILE A 97 0.34 13.47 7.92
CA ILE A 97 -0.28 12.17 8.22
C ILE A 97 -1.62 12.02 7.50
N ARG A 98 -2.47 13.06 7.40
CA ARG A 98 -3.73 13.00 6.64
C ARG A 98 -3.48 12.76 5.16
N SER A 99 -2.49 13.44 4.58
CA SER A 99 -2.11 13.24 3.18
C SER A 99 -1.59 11.84 2.92
N LEU A 100 -0.85 11.26 3.87
CA LEU A 100 -0.43 9.87 3.78
C LEU A 100 -1.63 8.91 3.87
N ASN A 101 -2.62 9.18 4.73
CA ASN A 101 -3.85 8.38 4.83
C ASN A 101 -4.66 8.38 3.52
N THR A 102 -4.59 9.44 2.71
CA THR A 102 -5.34 9.56 1.46
C THR A 102 -4.57 9.11 0.22
N THR A 103 -3.24 8.96 0.30
CA THR A 103 -2.41 8.60 -0.86
C THR A 103 -1.74 7.24 -0.74
N PHE A 104 -1.38 6.82 0.46
CA PHE A 104 -0.64 5.59 0.67
C PHE A 104 -1.57 4.37 0.78
N GLY A 105 -1.91 3.80 -0.36
CA GLY A 105 -2.68 2.55 -0.44
C GLY A 105 -1.88 1.33 -0.03
N ASN A 106 -2.56 0.29 0.42
CA ASN A 106 -1.95 -0.98 0.79
C ASN A 106 -1.64 -1.83 -0.46
N THR A 107 -0.89 -1.24 -1.40
CA THR A 107 -0.55 -1.84 -2.69
C THR A 107 0.34 -3.08 -2.54
N SER A 108 1.26 -3.09 -1.57
CA SER A 108 2.12 -4.25 -1.34
C SER A 108 1.37 -5.41 -0.68
N PHE A 109 0.73 -5.18 0.49
CA PHE A 109 0.15 -6.27 1.30
C PHE A 109 -1.25 -6.72 0.84
N ILE A 110 -2.02 -5.87 0.18
CA ILE A 110 -3.34 -6.22 -0.38
C ILE A 110 -3.28 -6.21 -1.90
N GLY A 111 -2.63 -5.22 -2.52
CA GLY A 111 -2.64 -5.02 -3.96
C GLY A 111 -1.98 -6.15 -4.73
N ILE A 112 -0.76 -6.55 -4.36
CA ILE A 112 -0.06 -7.66 -5.00
C ILE A 112 -0.87 -8.95 -4.89
N PRO A 113 -1.31 -9.40 -3.68
CA PRO A 113 -2.20 -10.54 -3.56
C PRO A 113 -3.46 -10.46 -4.42
N LEU A 114 -4.11 -9.30 -4.42
CA LEU A 114 -5.32 -9.09 -5.21
C LEU A 114 -5.06 -9.22 -6.72
N MET A 115 -3.97 -8.62 -7.21
CA MET A 115 -3.58 -8.73 -8.62
C MET A 115 -3.23 -10.17 -9.01
N MET A 116 -2.51 -10.91 -8.15
CA MET A 116 -2.21 -12.32 -8.38
C MET A 116 -3.47 -13.19 -8.52
N MET A 117 -4.54 -12.84 -7.79
CA MET A 117 -5.79 -13.59 -7.81
C MET A 117 -6.74 -13.14 -8.93
N LEU A 118 -6.75 -11.84 -9.27
CA LEU A 118 -7.58 -11.30 -10.35
C LEU A 118 -7.03 -11.65 -11.73
N TYR A 119 -5.71 -11.66 -11.87
CA TYR A 119 -4.99 -11.86 -13.12
C TYR A 119 -3.95 -12.99 -12.95
N PRO A 120 -4.40 -14.26 -12.81
CA PRO A 120 -3.48 -15.37 -12.54
C PRO A 120 -2.47 -15.56 -13.68
N GLY A 121 -1.18 -15.49 -13.34
CA GLY A 121 -0.09 -15.65 -14.31
C GLY A 121 0.21 -14.42 -15.18
N ASP A 122 -0.53 -13.32 -15.01
CA ASP A 122 -0.27 -12.06 -15.73
C ASP A 122 0.85 -11.26 -15.04
N GLN A 123 2.00 -11.23 -15.69
CA GLN A 123 3.16 -10.47 -15.21
C GLN A 123 2.94 -8.95 -15.26
N LEU A 124 2.14 -8.45 -16.20
CA LEU A 124 1.82 -7.04 -16.31
C LEU A 124 1.03 -6.54 -15.08
N ALA A 125 0.07 -7.33 -14.58
CA ALA A 125 -0.69 -7.00 -13.39
C ALA A 125 0.20 -6.90 -12.14
N LEU A 126 1.16 -7.82 -12.02
CA LEU A 126 2.12 -7.81 -10.92
C LEU A 126 3.13 -6.67 -11.05
N ALA A 127 3.58 -6.36 -12.28
CA ALA A 127 4.44 -5.20 -12.54
C ALA A 127 3.73 -3.88 -12.21
N ALA A 128 2.45 -3.74 -12.57
CA ALA A 128 1.62 -2.59 -12.20
C ALA A 128 1.52 -2.43 -10.67
N ALA A 129 1.29 -3.53 -9.93
CA ALA A 129 1.26 -3.52 -8.47
C ALA A 129 2.62 -3.17 -7.86
N ALA A 130 3.72 -3.66 -8.46
CA ALA A 130 5.07 -3.32 -8.05
C ALA A 130 5.37 -1.83 -8.23
N ILE A 131 5.06 -1.27 -9.40
CA ILE A 131 5.24 0.17 -9.69
C ILE A 131 4.40 1.03 -8.74
N ALA A 132 3.12 0.70 -8.56
CA ALA A 132 2.25 1.41 -7.62
C ALA A 132 2.79 1.34 -6.18
N SER A 133 3.38 0.21 -5.78
CA SER A 133 4.01 0.04 -4.46
C SER A 133 5.26 0.91 -4.32
N LEU A 134 6.13 0.97 -5.34
CA LEU A 134 7.33 1.82 -5.34
C LEU A 134 6.97 3.31 -5.24
N LEU A 135 5.98 3.76 -6.01
CA LEU A 135 5.48 5.13 -5.93
C LEU A 135 4.90 5.44 -4.54
N SER A 136 4.16 4.49 -3.97
CA SER A 136 3.62 4.63 -2.60
C SER A 136 4.73 4.74 -1.56
N VAL A 137 5.75 3.89 -1.62
CA VAL A 137 6.92 3.95 -0.70
C VAL A 137 7.66 5.27 -0.83
N THR A 138 7.74 5.86 -2.03
CA THR A 138 8.34 7.18 -2.24
C THR A 138 7.57 8.27 -1.49
N VAL A 139 6.24 8.29 -1.57
CA VAL A 139 5.41 9.23 -0.79
C VAL A 139 5.58 9.00 0.71
N PHE A 140 5.63 7.75 1.16
CA PHE A 140 5.89 7.42 2.57
C PHE A 140 7.23 7.98 3.05
N ALA A 141 8.30 7.83 2.25
CA ALA A 141 9.62 8.36 2.58
C ALA A 141 9.63 9.90 2.66
N ILE A 142 8.90 10.58 1.77
CA ILE A 142 8.73 12.04 1.81
C ILE A 142 8.05 12.47 3.12
N VAL A 143 6.97 11.80 3.51
CA VAL A 143 6.25 12.10 4.77
C VAL A 143 7.11 11.80 5.99
N LEU A 144 7.86 10.70 5.97
CA LEU A 144 8.82 10.37 7.03
C LEU A 144 9.84 11.50 7.23
N ALA A 145 10.41 12.01 6.14
CA ALA A 145 11.35 13.14 6.19
C ALA A 145 10.70 14.43 6.69
N GLN A 146 9.48 14.73 6.26
CA GLN A 146 8.73 15.90 6.74
C GLN A 146 8.48 15.82 8.25
N LEU A 147 8.03 14.67 8.77
CA LEU A 147 7.81 14.49 10.20
C LEU A 147 9.09 14.62 11.02
N ALA A 148 10.20 14.05 10.52
CA ALA A 148 11.50 14.18 11.16
C ALA A 148 11.95 15.66 11.26
N LEU A 149 11.75 16.43 10.19
CA LEU A 149 12.03 17.88 10.18
C LEU A 149 11.14 18.65 11.14
N TYR A 150 9.84 18.33 11.21
CA TYR A 150 8.92 19.03 12.11
C TYR A 150 9.21 18.75 13.60
N GLN A 151 9.84 17.61 13.91
CA GLN A 151 10.32 17.30 15.27
C GLN A 151 11.73 17.85 15.57
N GLY A 152 12.28 18.70 14.70
CA GLY A 152 13.58 19.35 14.91
C GLY A 152 14.79 18.43 14.73
N GLN A 153 14.63 17.30 14.03
CA GLN A 153 15.78 16.46 13.70
C GLN A 153 16.63 17.16 12.65
N THR A 154 17.90 17.37 12.96
CA THR A 154 18.85 18.15 12.14
C THR A 154 19.35 17.45 10.88
N GLN A 155 18.95 16.19 10.64
CA GLN A 155 19.32 15.47 9.43
C GLN A 155 18.64 16.09 8.20
N SER A 156 19.42 16.25 7.12
CA SER A 156 18.87 16.72 5.83
C SER A 156 17.71 15.81 5.40
N ALA A 157 16.56 16.42 5.05
CA ALA A 157 15.38 15.71 4.53
C ALA A 157 15.75 14.82 3.33
N LEU A 158 16.61 15.32 2.45
CA LEU A 158 17.10 14.58 1.29
C LEU A 158 17.85 13.30 1.72
N LYS A 159 18.74 13.41 2.71
CA LYS A 159 19.47 12.25 3.24
C LYS A 159 18.50 11.22 3.86
N THR A 160 17.50 11.67 4.61
CA THR A 160 16.50 10.78 5.22
C THR A 160 15.69 10.04 4.16
N VAL A 161 15.22 10.73 3.12
CA VAL A 161 14.50 10.11 1.98
C VAL A 161 15.41 9.12 1.25
N THR A 162 16.61 9.55 0.88
CA THR A 162 17.56 8.70 0.13
C THR A 162 17.90 7.43 0.90
N LEU A 163 18.20 7.54 2.20
CA LEU A 163 18.47 6.36 3.04
C LEU A 163 17.25 5.46 3.19
N ALA A 164 16.06 6.03 3.39
CA ALA A 164 14.84 5.26 3.50
C ALA A 164 14.53 4.46 2.22
N LEU A 165 14.82 5.04 1.05
CA LEU A 165 14.65 4.37 -0.24
C LEU A 165 15.74 3.32 -0.49
N LEU A 166 17.01 3.68 -0.32
CA LEU A 166 18.15 2.78 -0.60
C LEU A 166 18.26 1.60 0.38
N GLN A 167 17.74 1.75 1.59
CA GLN A 167 17.72 0.68 2.59
C GLN A 167 16.43 -0.13 2.57
N ASN A 168 15.47 0.22 1.69
CA ASN A 168 14.22 -0.53 1.58
C ASN A 168 14.45 -1.82 0.77
N PRO A 169 14.29 -3.01 1.39
CA PRO A 169 14.56 -4.28 0.70
C PRO A 169 13.62 -4.53 -0.48
N ILE A 170 12.40 -3.98 -0.45
CA ILE A 170 11.43 -4.06 -1.56
C ILE A 170 11.97 -3.29 -2.78
N ILE A 171 12.51 -2.08 -2.54
CA ILE A 171 13.12 -1.28 -3.61
C ILE A 171 14.37 -1.96 -4.16
N ILE A 172 15.23 -2.49 -3.29
CA ILE A 172 16.43 -3.22 -3.71
C ILE A 172 16.06 -4.42 -4.59
N GLY A 173 15.12 -5.25 -4.15
CA GLY A 173 14.62 -6.39 -4.94
C GLY A 173 14.04 -5.94 -6.29
N SER A 174 13.27 -4.85 -6.31
CA SER A 174 12.71 -4.29 -7.54
C SER A 174 13.78 -3.78 -8.50
N LEU A 175 14.78 -3.05 -8.01
CA LEU A 175 15.87 -2.53 -8.85
C LEU A 175 16.72 -3.66 -9.44
N ILE A 176 16.99 -4.72 -8.68
CA ILE A 176 17.67 -5.91 -9.19
C ILE A 176 16.84 -6.57 -10.28
N GLY A 177 15.52 -6.75 -10.06
CA GLY A 177 14.61 -7.33 -11.05
C GLY A 177 14.56 -6.52 -12.34
N VAL A 178 14.41 -5.20 -12.25
CA VAL A 178 14.46 -4.29 -13.42
C VAL A 178 15.81 -4.37 -14.14
N GLY A 179 16.92 -4.41 -13.40
CA GLY A 179 18.26 -4.54 -13.97
C GLY A 179 18.44 -5.86 -14.75
N ILE A 180 17.90 -6.97 -14.25
CA ILE A 180 17.92 -8.27 -14.93
C ILE A 180 17.08 -8.20 -16.22
N SER A 181 15.84 -7.66 -16.14
CA SER A 181 14.98 -7.47 -17.31
C SER A 181 15.65 -6.61 -18.38
N ALA A 182 16.22 -5.46 -17.99
CA ALA A 182 16.91 -4.55 -18.92
C ALA A 182 18.16 -5.15 -19.55
N SER A 183 18.82 -6.07 -18.85
CA SER A 183 20.02 -6.77 -19.34
C SER A 183 19.68 -8.00 -20.19
N HIS A 184 18.40 -8.36 -20.35
CA HIS A 184 17.92 -9.57 -21.02
C HIS A 184 18.61 -10.86 -20.53
N ILE A 185 18.98 -10.89 -19.24
CA ILE A 185 19.63 -12.05 -18.62
C ILE A 185 18.54 -13.00 -18.12
N GLU A 186 18.60 -14.25 -18.58
CA GLU A 186 17.75 -15.31 -18.03
C GLU A 186 18.30 -15.82 -16.71
N LEU A 187 17.46 -15.82 -15.70
CA LEU A 187 17.82 -16.38 -14.39
C LEU A 187 17.94 -17.89 -14.49
N TYR A 188 18.99 -18.44 -13.90
CA TYR A 188 19.16 -19.89 -13.80
C TYR A 188 17.93 -20.53 -13.11
N PRO A 189 17.24 -21.52 -13.76
CA PRO A 189 15.95 -22.02 -13.31
C PRO A 189 15.85 -22.44 -11.85
N PRO A 190 16.85 -23.12 -11.25
CA PRO A 190 16.79 -23.44 -9.82
C PRO A 190 16.81 -22.20 -8.91
N ILE A 191 17.55 -21.15 -9.28
CA ILE A 191 17.61 -19.89 -8.50
C ILE A 191 16.28 -19.15 -8.62
N SER A 192 15.74 -18.99 -9.82
CA SER A 192 14.44 -18.36 -10.02
C SER A 192 13.32 -19.12 -9.29
N GLY A 193 13.40 -20.46 -9.28
CA GLY A 193 12.49 -21.33 -8.52
C GLY A 193 12.52 -21.08 -7.02
N ILE A 194 13.70 -20.94 -6.41
CA ILE A 194 13.84 -20.62 -4.98
C ILE A 194 13.25 -19.24 -4.68
N ILE A 195 13.61 -18.22 -5.47
CA ILE A 195 13.12 -16.86 -5.30
C ILE A 195 11.59 -16.81 -5.42
N ARG A 196 11.04 -17.52 -6.41
CA ARG A 196 9.59 -17.61 -6.63
C ARG A 196 8.87 -18.26 -5.45
N GLN A 197 9.41 -19.34 -4.88
CA GLN A 197 8.81 -20.01 -3.72
C GLN A 197 8.74 -19.06 -2.51
N PHE A 198 9.80 -18.34 -2.19
CA PHE A 198 9.76 -17.31 -1.15
C PHE A 198 8.76 -16.20 -1.49
N GLY A 199 8.76 -15.72 -2.73
CA GLY A 199 7.86 -14.67 -3.19
C GLY A 199 6.38 -15.05 -3.06
N MET A 200 6.00 -16.29 -3.37
CA MET A 200 4.62 -16.78 -3.28
C MET A 200 4.09 -16.82 -1.85
N THR A 201 4.94 -16.91 -0.83
CA THR A 201 4.53 -16.82 0.56
C THR A 201 4.14 -15.41 0.98
N SER A 202 4.49 -14.37 0.19
CA SER A 202 4.25 -12.98 0.53
C SER A 202 2.76 -12.69 0.76
N SER A 203 1.91 -13.15 -0.14
CA SER A 203 0.47 -12.91 -0.11
C SER A 203 -0.20 -13.49 1.14
N PRO A 204 -0.18 -14.80 1.40
CA PRO A 204 -0.87 -15.38 2.55
C PRO A 204 -0.30 -14.89 3.88
N CYS A 205 1.03 -14.77 4.00
CA CYS A 205 1.67 -14.30 5.24
C CYS A 205 1.34 -12.83 5.54
N ALA A 206 1.37 -11.96 4.51
CA ALA A 206 1.04 -10.55 4.65
C ALA A 206 -0.42 -10.35 5.09
N LEU A 207 -1.37 -10.99 4.40
CA LEU A 207 -2.80 -10.86 4.71
C LEU A 207 -3.13 -11.40 6.10
N PHE A 208 -2.54 -12.53 6.46
CA PHE A 208 -2.69 -13.12 7.79
C PHE A 208 -2.15 -12.16 8.88
N ALA A 209 -0.95 -11.61 8.69
CA ALA A 209 -0.36 -10.64 9.61
C ALA A 209 -1.21 -9.38 9.75
N ILE A 210 -1.78 -8.84 8.66
CA ILE A 210 -2.71 -7.70 8.71
C ILE A 210 -3.93 -8.04 9.59
N GLY A 211 -4.50 -9.22 9.43
CA GLY A 211 -5.61 -9.68 10.27
C GLY A 211 -5.27 -9.66 11.75
N MET A 212 -4.08 -10.12 12.13
CA MET A 212 -3.58 -10.07 13.52
C MET A 212 -3.42 -8.63 14.02
N VAL A 213 -2.82 -7.75 13.21
CA VAL A 213 -2.63 -6.32 13.54
C VAL A 213 -3.98 -5.63 13.76
N LEU A 214 -4.99 -5.90 12.91
CA LEU A 214 -6.34 -5.35 13.07
C LEU A 214 -7.00 -5.79 14.38
N CYS A 215 -6.80 -7.05 14.80
CA CYS A 215 -7.28 -7.53 16.10
C CYS A 215 -6.66 -6.76 17.27
N LYS A 216 -5.34 -6.55 17.23
CA LYS A 216 -4.62 -5.76 18.26
C LYS A 216 -5.10 -4.31 18.31
N ALA A 217 -5.25 -3.67 17.15
CA ALA A 217 -5.73 -2.29 17.03
C ALA A 217 -7.14 -2.13 17.63
N ASN A 218 -8.04 -3.07 17.35
CA ASN A 218 -9.39 -3.07 17.89
C ASN A 218 -9.42 -3.25 19.42
N GLN A 219 -8.56 -4.11 19.98
CA GLN A 219 -8.42 -4.29 21.42
C GLN A 219 -7.88 -3.06 22.13
N GLN A 220 -6.94 -2.34 21.51
CA GLN A 220 -6.38 -1.09 22.06
C GLN A 220 -7.40 0.05 22.04
N GLN A 221 -8.24 0.15 21.01
CA GLN A 221 -9.31 1.14 20.93
C GLN A 221 -10.35 0.95 22.06
N GLY A 222 -10.72 -0.29 22.35
CA GLY A 222 -11.64 -0.60 23.46
C GLY A 222 -11.10 -0.20 24.85
N ARG A 223 -9.77 -0.17 25.04
CA ARG A 223 -9.13 0.24 26.30
C ARG A 223 -8.95 1.76 26.43
N ASN A 224 -8.87 2.48 25.34
CA ASN A 224 -8.61 3.92 25.29
C ASN A 224 -9.88 4.75 24.96
N ALA A 225 -11.05 4.30 25.39
CA ALA A 225 -12.35 4.95 25.12
C ALA A 225 -12.44 6.43 25.58
N ASN A 226 -11.46 6.93 26.35
CA ASN A 226 -11.38 8.32 26.81
C ASN A 226 -10.63 9.27 25.86
N HIS A 227 -10.03 8.79 24.75
CA HIS A 227 -9.45 9.67 23.74
C HIS A 227 -10.53 10.15 22.77
N LYS A 228 -10.54 11.46 22.50
CA LYS A 228 -11.43 12.11 21.54
C LYS A 228 -11.61 11.22 20.29
N SER A 229 -12.82 10.68 20.14
CA SER A 229 -13.24 10.01 18.93
C SER A 229 -12.95 10.94 17.75
N SER A 230 -12.28 10.44 16.72
CA SER A 230 -12.13 11.17 15.45
C SER A 230 -13.53 11.55 14.97
N THR A 231 -13.68 12.77 14.50
CA THR A 231 -14.97 13.23 13.97
C THR A 231 -15.33 12.33 12.78
N ALA A 232 -16.55 11.80 12.76
CA ALA A 232 -17.03 10.96 11.64
C ALA A 232 -16.80 11.63 10.28
N THR A 233 -16.90 12.97 10.23
CA THR A 233 -16.59 13.80 9.05
C THR A 233 -15.13 13.64 8.60
N GLU A 234 -14.16 13.55 9.52
CA GLU A 234 -12.75 13.37 9.17
C GLU A 234 -12.50 11.99 8.54
N LEU A 235 -13.03 10.95 9.14
CA LEU A 235 -12.93 9.59 8.61
C LEU A 235 -13.62 9.46 7.26
N ALA A 236 -14.81 10.06 7.09
CA ALA A 236 -15.52 10.09 5.84
C ALA A 236 -14.71 10.80 4.74
N MET A 237 -14.11 11.96 5.05
CA MET A 237 -13.26 12.70 4.12
C MET A 237 -12.04 11.88 3.70
N LEU A 238 -11.31 11.30 4.65
CA LEU A 238 -10.11 10.51 4.34
C LEU A 238 -10.42 9.30 3.46
N ASN A 239 -11.50 8.56 3.79
CA ASN A 239 -11.91 7.41 2.98
C ASN A 239 -12.48 7.83 1.62
N LEU A 240 -13.24 8.91 1.53
CA LEU A 240 -13.73 9.46 0.26
C LEU A 240 -12.56 9.79 -0.68
N PHE A 241 -11.54 10.48 -0.15
CA PHE A 241 -10.36 10.83 -0.92
C PHE A 241 -9.58 9.58 -1.34
N LYS A 242 -9.40 8.62 -0.43
CA LYS A 242 -8.62 7.42 -0.71
C LYS A 242 -9.32 6.44 -1.65
N LEU A 243 -10.58 6.14 -1.39
CA LEU A 243 -11.28 5.05 -2.08
C LEU A 243 -12.04 5.50 -3.34
N LEU A 244 -12.35 6.80 -3.47
CA LEU A 244 -13.11 7.32 -4.61
C LEU A 244 -12.36 8.40 -5.38
N LEU A 245 -11.85 9.44 -4.72
CA LEU A 245 -11.22 10.55 -5.42
C LEU A 245 -9.87 10.16 -6.03
N GLN A 246 -9.02 9.42 -5.32
CA GLN A 246 -7.75 8.96 -5.85
C GLN A 246 -7.91 8.06 -7.08
N PRO A 247 -8.73 6.99 -7.07
CA PRO A 247 -8.95 6.19 -8.27
C PRO A 247 -9.60 6.97 -9.41
N LEU A 248 -10.49 7.93 -9.13
CA LEU A 248 -11.06 8.82 -10.15
C LEU A 248 -9.97 9.65 -10.83
N VAL A 249 -9.09 10.27 -10.05
CA VAL A 249 -7.98 11.08 -10.62
C VAL A 249 -7.02 10.20 -11.41
N VAL A 250 -6.70 8.98 -10.92
CA VAL A 250 -5.91 8.00 -11.69
C VAL A 250 -6.59 7.65 -13.00
N TYR A 251 -7.89 7.34 -13.00
CA TYR A 251 -8.66 7.05 -14.20
C TYR A 251 -8.57 8.18 -15.23
N LEU A 252 -8.83 9.42 -14.80
CA LEU A 252 -8.79 10.59 -15.69
C LEU A 252 -7.40 10.83 -16.30
N LEU A 253 -6.35 10.70 -15.49
CA LEU A 253 -4.97 10.87 -15.97
C LEU A 253 -4.54 9.72 -16.89
N PHE A 254 -4.93 8.50 -16.60
CA PHE A 254 -4.63 7.36 -17.47
C PHE A 254 -5.31 7.49 -18.82
N ARG A 255 -6.56 7.97 -18.85
CA ARG A 255 -7.25 8.31 -20.11
C ARG A 255 -6.51 9.42 -20.86
N ALA A 256 -6.07 10.46 -20.16
CA ALA A 256 -5.34 11.58 -20.76
C ALA A 256 -3.95 11.18 -21.30
N PHE A 257 -3.27 10.24 -20.64
CA PHE A 257 -1.95 9.76 -21.04
C PHE A 257 -2.00 8.56 -21.99
N GLY A 258 -3.20 8.14 -22.43
CA GLY A 258 -3.36 7.04 -23.38
C GLY A 258 -2.96 5.67 -22.84
N VAL A 259 -3.11 5.44 -21.53
CA VAL A 259 -2.85 4.13 -20.93
C VAL A 259 -3.88 3.12 -21.43
N GLY A 260 -3.42 1.93 -21.85
CA GLY A 260 -4.28 0.87 -22.36
C GLY A 260 -5.30 0.40 -21.32
N ASN A 261 -6.49 -0.03 -21.77
CA ASN A 261 -7.64 -0.32 -20.92
C ASN A 261 -7.35 -1.35 -19.81
N GLU A 262 -6.58 -2.40 -20.08
CA GLU A 262 -6.22 -3.41 -19.08
C GLU A 262 -5.36 -2.81 -17.96
N LEU A 263 -4.30 -2.12 -18.31
CA LEU A 263 -3.41 -1.48 -17.36
C LEU A 263 -4.11 -0.33 -16.61
N LEU A 264 -5.02 0.39 -17.28
CA LEU A 264 -5.88 1.39 -16.67
C LEU A 264 -6.76 0.76 -15.57
N LYS A 265 -7.43 -0.34 -15.87
CA LYS A 265 -8.27 -1.06 -14.91
C LYS A 265 -7.45 -1.52 -13.69
N MET A 266 -6.30 -2.16 -13.92
CA MET A 266 -5.38 -2.58 -12.87
C MET A 266 -4.96 -1.41 -11.97
N GLY A 267 -4.54 -0.30 -12.56
CA GLY A 267 -4.08 0.88 -11.82
C GLY A 267 -5.20 1.58 -11.03
N VAL A 268 -6.41 1.66 -11.56
CA VAL A 268 -7.57 2.23 -10.84
C VAL A 268 -7.94 1.35 -9.65
N ILE A 269 -7.95 0.02 -9.80
CA ILE A 269 -8.18 -0.92 -8.69
C ILE A 269 -7.09 -0.76 -7.61
N LEU A 270 -5.82 -0.66 -8.01
CA LEU A 270 -4.69 -0.44 -7.08
C LEU A 270 -4.81 0.91 -6.35
N ALA A 271 -5.27 1.95 -7.01
CA ALA A 271 -5.50 3.26 -6.40
C ALA A 271 -6.66 3.24 -5.38
N ALA A 272 -7.66 2.40 -5.60
CA ALA A 272 -8.83 2.24 -4.73
C ALA A 272 -8.59 1.32 -3.51
N LEU A 273 -7.37 0.80 -3.34
CA LEU A 273 -7.03 -0.01 -2.16
C LEU A 273 -7.08 0.83 -0.88
N PRO A 274 -7.48 0.24 0.26
CA PRO A 274 -7.53 0.95 1.54
C PRO A 274 -6.14 1.39 1.98
N THR A 275 -6.09 2.36 2.89
CA THR A 275 -4.84 2.87 3.48
C THR A 275 -4.02 1.75 4.11
N ALA A 276 -2.71 1.77 3.92
CA ALA A 276 -1.80 0.77 4.45
C ALA A 276 -1.62 0.87 5.98
N ALA A 277 -1.47 -0.29 6.63
CA ALA A 277 -1.27 -0.37 8.08
C ALA A 277 -0.01 0.38 8.58
N SER A 278 1.01 0.50 7.74
CA SER A 278 2.25 1.25 8.05
C SER A 278 2.01 2.73 8.32
N VAL A 279 0.90 3.32 7.82
CA VAL A 279 0.51 4.69 8.16
C VAL A 279 0.21 4.82 9.65
N TYR A 280 -0.48 3.84 10.24
CA TYR A 280 -0.71 3.81 11.69
C TYR A 280 0.60 3.70 12.47
N LEU A 281 1.51 2.83 12.04
CA LEU A 281 2.81 2.66 12.70
C LEU A 281 3.63 3.95 12.70
N LEU A 282 3.62 4.67 11.56
CA LEU A 282 4.27 5.98 11.46
C LEU A 282 3.61 7.02 12.35
N SER A 283 2.29 7.12 12.29
CA SER A 283 1.48 8.02 13.14
C SER A 283 1.73 7.79 14.62
N HIS A 284 1.79 6.52 15.03
CA HIS A 284 2.05 6.12 16.41
C HIS A 284 3.49 6.45 16.84
N ARG A 285 4.48 6.18 15.97
CA ARG A 285 5.90 6.50 16.23
C ARG A 285 6.11 8.00 16.48
N TYR A 286 5.46 8.85 15.68
CA TYR A 286 5.58 10.29 15.77
C TYR A 286 4.52 10.94 16.69
N GLN A 287 3.63 10.14 17.28
CA GLN A 287 2.54 10.59 18.17
C GLN A 287 1.60 11.63 17.51
N VAL A 288 1.35 11.48 16.19
CA VAL A 288 0.52 12.38 15.39
C VAL A 288 -0.67 11.61 14.81
N ASN A 289 -1.88 11.96 15.22
CA ASN A 289 -3.15 11.41 14.67
C ASN A 289 -3.24 9.87 14.61
N ALA A 290 -2.58 9.15 15.51
CA ALA A 290 -2.52 7.68 15.46
C ALA A 290 -3.91 7.02 15.55
N THR A 291 -4.80 7.52 16.41
CA THR A 291 -6.17 7.00 16.54
C THR A 291 -6.96 7.18 15.25
N VAL A 292 -6.86 8.35 14.59
CA VAL A 292 -7.53 8.62 13.32
C VAL A 292 -7.02 7.68 12.24
N SER A 293 -5.69 7.48 12.13
CA SER A 293 -5.11 6.56 11.16
C SER A 293 -5.58 5.12 11.36
N ALA A 294 -5.62 4.63 12.62
CA ALA A 294 -6.12 3.29 12.94
C ALA A 294 -7.60 3.10 12.51
N GLN A 295 -8.44 4.07 12.85
CA GLN A 295 -9.87 4.05 12.49
C GLN A 295 -10.08 4.17 10.98
N ASN A 296 -9.30 5.03 10.30
CA ASN A 296 -9.34 5.19 8.85
C ASN A 296 -8.98 3.89 8.12
N ILE A 297 -7.93 3.20 8.55
CA ILE A 297 -7.52 1.91 7.99
C ILE A 297 -8.62 0.86 8.16
N SER A 298 -9.15 0.72 9.38
CA SER A 298 -10.19 -0.26 9.68
C SER A 298 -11.47 0.00 8.87
N LEU A 299 -11.92 1.25 8.80
CA LEU A 299 -13.10 1.65 8.03
C LEU A 299 -12.83 1.48 6.52
N GLY A 300 -11.65 1.87 6.04
CA GLY A 300 -11.25 1.74 4.65
C GLY A 300 -11.25 0.30 4.16
N ILE A 301 -10.78 -0.64 4.98
CA ILE A 301 -10.82 -2.08 4.67
C ILE A 301 -12.28 -2.54 4.50
N VAL A 302 -13.19 -2.16 5.40
CA VAL A 302 -14.60 -2.54 5.30
C VAL A 302 -15.26 -1.93 4.06
N LEU A 303 -15.01 -0.63 3.80
CA LEU A 303 -15.57 0.07 2.64
C LEU A 303 -15.02 -0.47 1.31
N SER A 304 -13.76 -0.91 1.27
CA SER A 304 -13.16 -1.46 0.04
C SER A 304 -13.87 -2.74 -0.44
N PHE A 305 -14.55 -3.46 0.44
CA PHE A 305 -15.40 -4.60 0.08
C PHE A 305 -16.56 -4.23 -0.87
N ALA A 306 -17.08 -3.00 -0.75
CA ALA A 306 -18.12 -2.49 -1.64
C ALA A 306 -17.54 -1.72 -2.83
N VAL A 307 -16.50 -0.94 -2.60
CA VAL A 307 -15.93 -0.04 -3.61
C VAL A 307 -15.19 -0.80 -4.72
N LEU A 308 -14.37 -1.80 -4.37
CA LEU A 308 -13.60 -2.53 -5.37
C LEU A 308 -14.47 -3.29 -6.38
N PRO A 309 -15.53 -4.04 -5.98
CA PRO A 309 -16.44 -4.67 -6.94
C PRO A 309 -17.20 -3.67 -7.80
N LEU A 310 -17.58 -2.53 -7.22
CA LEU A 310 -18.26 -1.47 -7.97
C LEU A 310 -17.36 -0.90 -9.06
N LEU A 311 -16.10 -0.59 -8.74
CA LEU A 311 -15.14 -0.10 -9.71
C LEU A 311 -14.80 -1.14 -10.79
N ASP A 312 -14.66 -2.42 -10.42
CA ASP A 312 -14.42 -3.50 -11.39
C ASP A 312 -15.52 -3.64 -12.43
N GLN A 313 -16.78 -3.33 -12.04
CA GLN A 313 -17.92 -3.33 -12.95
C GLN A 313 -18.03 -2.09 -13.84
N LEU A 314 -17.57 -0.94 -13.34
CA LEU A 314 -17.65 0.33 -14.06
C LEU A 314 -16.51 0.48 -15.10
N LEU A 315 -15.44 -0.27 -14.97
CA LEU A 315 -14.24 -0.27 -15.81
C LEU A 315 -14.21 -1.45 -16.78
#